data_910bbd74f821320300e215301cc8ab79
#
_entry.id   910bbd74f821320300e215301cc8ab79
#
_cell.length_a   1.000
_cell.length_b   1.000
_cell.length_c   1.000
_cell.angle_alpha   90.00
_cell.angle_beta   90.00
_cell.angle_gamma   90.00
#
_symmetry.space_group_name_H-M   'P 1'
#
loop_
_entity.id
_entity.type
_entity.pdbx_description
1 polymer ?
#
loop_
_entity_poly.entity_id
_entity_poly.type
_entity_poly.pdbx_seq_one_letter_code
_entity_poly.pdbx_strand_id
1 'polypeptide(L)'
;MKKILVTSLVAALYSSVAVAENPIKMDDQSQLSNIKSVDDTTQYHQPPLEKDLPDNAYGEMVRKGHAIFVDTKNQAPEYVGNGMNCVNCHMDQGRLANAAPLWGAYPMYPAYRSKNNKVNTYAERIQGCFQFSMDGTPPPADSETMTALVTYSYWLATNAPTGVSLPGRAYPSVKQPEDGYSIERGAKVYAENCSYCHGQDGLGQKVAENYVFPPLWGKDSFNWGAGMHRINTAADFIKANMPLGKGGSLTDQEAWDVAAFMNSHERPQDPRLVDGSVEKTYEKYHANDGVNLYGKEVNGKILGQGVK
;
A
#
# COMPACT_ATOMS: atom_id res chain seq x y z
N MET A 1 38.65 -36.28 -57.47
CA MET A 1 38.61 -35.45 -56.23
C MET A 1 37.23 -34.73 -56.21
N LYS A 2 36.27 -35.26 -55.45
CA LYS A 2 34.93 -34.68 -55.30
C LYS A 2 34.94 -33.77 -54.07
N LYS A 3 34.68 -32.46 -54.26
CA LYS A 3 34.47 -31.50 -53.16
C LYS A 3 33.05 -31.63 -52.66
N ILE A 4 32.93 -31.97 -51.37
CA ILE A 4 31.65 -31.99 -50.67
C ILE A 4 31.47 -30.60 -50.08
N LEU A 5 30.41 -29.90 -50.48
CA LEU A 5 29.95 -28.64 -49.91
C LEU A 5 29.02 -28.97 -48.71
N VAL A 6 29.48 -28.59 -47.52
CA VAL A 6 28.64 -28.68 -46.32
C VAL A 6 27.97 -27.33 -46.14
N THR A 7 26.67 -27.28 -46.39
CA THR A 7 25.81 -26.10 -46.11
C THR A 7 25.29 -26.22 -44.67
N SER A 8 25.85 -25.39 -43.78
CA SER A 8 25.33 -25.28 -42.41
C SER A 8 24.07 -24.45 -42.39
N LEU A 9 22.95 -25.12 -42.07
CA LEU A 9 21.68 -24.46 -41.82
C LEU A 9 21.67 -23.95 -40.37
N VAL A 10 21.80 -22.64 -40.16
CA VAL A 10 21.60 -22.00 -38.86
C VAL A 10 20.12 -21.75 -38.69
N ALA A 11 19.45 -22.62 -37.94
CA ALA A 11 18.08 -22.37 -37.51
C ALA A 11 18.09 -21.34 -36.36
N ALA A 12 17.66 -20.13 -36.67
CA ALA A 12 17.41 -19.10 -35.65
C ALA A 12 16.15 -19.48 -34.87
N LEU A 13 16.36 -19.95 -33.64
CA LEU A 13 15.28 -20.12 -32.67
C LEU A 13 14.85 -18.72 -32.18
N TYR A 14 13.78 -18.21 -32.75
CA TYR A 14 13.05 -17.10 -32.14
C TYR A 14 12.29 -17.67 -30.94
N SER A 15 12.84 -17.55 -29.74
CA SER A 15 12.07 -17.69 -28.53
C SER A 15 11.15 -16.48 -28.41
N SER A 16 9.89 -16.66 -28.74
CA SER A 16 8.83 -15.71 -28.37
C SER A 16 8.79 -15.67 -26.84
N VAL A 17 9.30 -14.57 -26.27
CA VAL A 17 9.00 -14.23 -24.87
C VAL A 17 7.51 -13.98 -24.82
N ALA A 18 6.75 -14.95 -24.33
CA ALA A 18 5.36 -14.74 -23.97
C ALA A 18 5.38 -13.67 -22.87
N VAL A 19 4.93 -12.47 -23.19
CA VAL A 19 4.57 -11.46 -22.19
C VAL A 19 3.47 -12.13 -21.39
N ALA A 20 3.75 -12.43 -20.12
CA ALA A 20 2.75 -12.97 -19.22
C ALA A 20 1.59 -11.97 -19.18
N GLU A 21 0.43 -12.37 -19.71
CA GLU A 21 -0.80 -11.61 -19.54
C GLU A 21 -0.97 -11.36 -18.04
N ASN A 22 -1.29 -10.12 -17.66
CA ASN A 22 -1.50 -9.73 -16.28
C ASN A 22 -2.58 -10.66 -15.67
N PRO A 23 -2.24 -11.55 -14.73
CA PRO A 23 -3.15 -12.61 -14.27
C PRO A 23 -4.29 -12.06 -13.41
N ILE A 24 -4.28 -10.78 -13.04
CA ILE A 24 -5.29 -10.19 -12.16
C ILE A 24 -6.27 -9.36 -12.99
N LYS A 25 -7.48 -9.88 -13.19
CA LYS A 25 -8.58 -9.12 -13.79
C LYS A 25 -9.11 -8.10 -12.78
N MET A 26 -9.57 -6.94 -13.23
CA MET A 26 -10.12 -5.86 -12.37
C MET A 26 -11.31 -6.33 -11.51
N ASP A 27 -12.03 -7.35 -11.95
CA ASP A 27 -13.20 -7.91 -11.26
C ASP A 27 -12.92 -9.27 -10.63
N ASP A 28 -11.67 -9.73 -10.60
CA ASP A 28 -11.33 -11.00 -10.00
C ASP A 28 -11.35 -10.89 -8.47
N GLN A 29 -12.54 -11.03 -7.91
CA GLN A 29 -12.77 -11.11 -6.47
C GLN A 29 -12.53 -12.51 -5.90
N SER A 30 -12.07 -13.47 -6.72
CA SER A 30 -12.01 -14.87 -6.34
C SER A 30 -11.11 -15.15 -5.13
N GLN A 31 -10.11 -14.30 -4.90
CA GLN A 31 -9.21 -14.43 -3.75
C GLN A 31 -9.65 -13.64 -2.51
N LEU A 32 -10.50 -12.63 -2.67
CA LEU A 32 -10.92 -11.73 -1.61
C LEU A 32 -12.44 -11.76 -1.34
N SER A 33 -13.22 -12.46 -2.16
CA SER A 33 -14.69 -12.54 -2.04
C SER A 33 -15.18 -13.17 -0.72
N ASN A 34 -14.31 -13.81 0.05
CA ASN A 34 -14.61 -14.35 1.37
C ASN A 34 -14.19 -13.41 2.52
N ILE A 35 -13.62 -12.23 2.24
CA ILE A 35 -13.34 -11.25 3.27
C ILE A 35 -14.66 -10.57 3.60
N LYS A 36 -15.34 -11.07 4.63
CA LYS A 36 -16.48 -10.41 5.21
C LYS A 36 -16.05 -9.06 5.77
N SER A 37 -16.80 -8.00 5.46
CA SER A 37 -16.61 -6.73 6.14
C SER A 37 -16.92 -6.92 7.63
N VAL A 38 -16.26 -6.12 8.48
CA VAL A 38 -16.47 -6.17 9.95
C VAL A 38 -17.94 -5.89 10.32
N ASP A 39 -18.71 -5.32 9.39
CA ASP A 39 -20.13 -5.04 9.55
C ASP A 39 -20.91 -5.49 8.29
N ASP A 40 -21.45 -6.70 8.35
CA ASP A 40 -22.23 -7.33 7.28
C ASP A 40 -23.57 -6.59 6.97
N THR A 41 -23.95 -5.61 7.78
CA THR A 41 -25.22 -4.87 7.65
C THR A 41 -25.08 -3.54 6.92
N THR A 42 -23.84 -3.04 6.75
CA THR A 42 -23.59 -1.74 6.13
C THR A 42 -23.54 -1.86 4.61
N GLN A 43 -24.38 -1.08 3.93
CA GLN A 43 -24.28 -0.94 2.47
C GLN A 43 -23.11 -0.03 2.11
N TYR A 44 -22.07 -0.62 1.52
CA TYR A 44 -20.94 0.12 0.99
C TYR A 44 -21.18 0.51 -0.47
N HIS A 45 -20.51 1.58 -0.90
CA HIS A 45 -20.48 1.95 -2.31
C HIS A 45 -19.95 0.78 -3.17
N GLN A 46 -20.65 0.53 -4.29
CA GLN A 46 -20.27 -0.51 -5.25
C GLN A 46 -19.61 0.13 -6.47
N PRO A 47 -18.27 -0.01 -6.64
CA PRO A 47 -17.59 0.48 -7.82
C PRO A 47 -18.07 -0.24 -9.08
N PRO A 48 -18.01 0.41 -10.27
CA PRO A 48 -18.38 -0.21 -11.53
C PRO A 48 -17.49 -1.42 -11.87
N LEU A 49 -17.99 -2.33 -12.70
CA LEU A 49 -17.27 -3.52 -13.13
C LEU A 49 -16.48 -3.25 -14.43
N GLU A 50 -15.41 -4.01 -14.68
CA GLU A 50 -14.58 -3.85 -15.89
C GLU A 50 -15.39 -3.97 -17.17
N LYS A 51 -16.38 -4.86 -17.20
CA LYS A 51 -17.30 -5.02 -18.35
C LYS A 51 -18.07 -3.74 -18.73
N ASP A 52 -18.17 -2.79 -17.79
CA ASP A 52 -18.86 -1.52 -17.98
C ASP A 52 -17.93 -0.42 -18.52
N LEU A 53 -16.62 -0.72 -18.71
CA LEU A 53 -15.69 0.20 -19.33
C LEU A 53 -15.94 0.35 -20.82
N PRO A 54 -15.97 1.58 -21.34
CA PRO A 54 -16.07 1.79 -22.79
C PRO A 54 -14.77 1.37 -23.49
N ASP A 55 -14.91 0.93 -24.73
CA ASP A 55 -13.76 0.61 -25.60
C ASP A 55 -13.30 1.88 -26.35
N ASN A 56 -12.62 2.76 -25.64
CA ASN A 56 -12.08 4.04 -26.12
C ASN A 56 -10.90 4.49 -25.24
N ALA A 57 -10.30 5.64 -25.56
CA ALA A 57 -9.16 6.20 -24.86
C ALA A 57 -9.38 6.38 -23.32
N TYR A 58 -10.61 6.63 -22.89
CA TYR A 58 -10.94 6.70 -21.46
C TYR A 58 -10.80 5.32 -20.79
N GLY A 59 -11.39 4.27 -21.38
CA GLY A 59 -11.28 2.91 -20.87
C GLY A 59 -9.84 2.40 -20.88
N GLU A 60 -9.05 2.74 -21.92
CA GLU A 60 -7.61 2.43 -21.94
C GLU A 60 -6.85 3.10 -20.79
N MET A 61 -7.14 4.37 -20.50
CA MET A 61 -6.51 5.10 -19.40
C MET A 61 -6.88 4.51 -18.03
N VAL A 62 -8.13 4.06 -17.86
CA VAL A 62 -8.56 3.34 -16.64
C VAL A 62 -7.78 2.03 -16.50
N ARG A 63 -7.65 1.22 -17.55
CA ARG A 63 -6.87 -0.04 -17.53
C ARG A 63 -5.40 0.21 -17.21
N LYS A 64 -4.82 1.28 -17.78
CA LYS A 64 -3.45 1.69 -17.47
C LYS A 64 -3.30 2.07 -16.00
N GLY A 65 -4.24 2.85 -15.44
CA GLY A 65 -4.24 3.22 -14.02
C GLY A 65 -4.36 2.00 -13.11
N HIS A 66 -5.22 1.04 -13.46
CA HIS A 66 -5.33 -0.23 -12.77
C HIS A 66 -4.00 -1.01 -12.79
N ALA A 67 -3.38 -1.17 -13.98
CA ALA A 67 -2.10 -1.88 -14.11
C ALA A 67 -1.01 -1.26 -13.22
N ILE A 68 -0.88 0.08 -13.23
CA ILE A 68 0.06 0.80 -12.35
C ILE A 68 -0.29 0.55 -10.87
N PHE A 69 -1.56 0.56 -10.51
CA PHE A 69 -2.02 0.43 -9.14
C PHE A 69 -1.71 -0.95 -8.54
N VAL A 70 -1.92 -2.02 -9.30
CA VAL A 70 -1.71 -3.39 -8.81
C VAL A 70 -0.25 -3.84 -8.88
N ASP A 71 0.53 -3.26 -9.77
CA ASP A 71 1.93 -3.62 -10.03
C ASP A 71 2.80 -2.37 -10.18
N THR A 72 2.72 -1.48 -9.19
CA THR A 72 3.33 -0.15 -9.22
C THR A 72 4.83 -0.20 -9.47
N LYS A 73 5.52 -1.13 -8.82
CA LYS A 73 6.96 -1.31 -8.93
C LYS A 73 7.41 -1.58 -10.37
N ASN A 74 6.66 -2.39 -11.12
CA ASN A 74 7.05 -2.77 -12.48
C ASN A 74 6.46 -1.83 -13.55
N GLN A 75 5.31 -1.19 -13.28
CA GLN A 75 4.62 -0.31 -14.22
C GLN A 75 5.06 1.16 -14.13
N ALA A 76 5.67 1.55 -13.00
CA ALA A 76 6.16 2.91 -12.77
C ALA A 76 7.49 2.89 -11.96
N PRO A 77 8.50 2.10 -12.39
CA PRO A 77 9.71 1.82 -11.61
C PRO A 77 10.52 3.08 -11.29
N GLU A 78 10.46 4.11 -12.12
CA GLU A 78 11.17 5.38 -11.92
C GLU A 78 10.67 6.19 -10.71
N TYR A 79 9.47 5.86 -10.21
CA TYR A 79 8.83 6.56 -9.10
C TYR A 79 8.81 5.75 -7.80
N VAL A 80 9.25 4.47 -7.82
CA VAL A 80 9.17 3.55 -6.68
C VAL A 80 10.56 3.20 -6.17
N GLY A 81 10.81 3.48 -4.89
CA GLY A 81 12.10 3.23 -4.24
C GLY A 81 12.17 1.91 -3.45
N ASN A 82 11.06 1.21 -3.27
CA ASN A 82 10.96 0.00 -2.45
C ASN A 82 10.24 -1.16 -3.17
N GLY A 83 9.89 -2.20 -2.43
CA GLY A 83 9.19 -3.38 -2.97
C GLY A 83 7.66 -3.32 -2.89
N MET A 84 7.07 -2.14 -2.64
CA MET A 84 5.64 -2.00 -2.38
C MET A 84 4.84 -1.70 -3.64
N ASN A 85 3.57 -2.08 -3.62
CA ASN A 85 2.54 -1.70 -4.59
C ASN A 85 1.37 -1.00 -3.88
N CYS A 86 0.62 -0.15 -4.57
CA CYS A 86 -0.53 0.55 -3.98
C CYS A 86 -1.55 -0.44 -3.39
N VAL A 87 -1.77 -1.56 -4.07
CA VAL A 87 -2.68 -2.63 -3.67
C VAL A 87 -2.33 -3.28 -2.34
N ASN A 88 -1.09 -3.16 -1.86
CA ASN A 88 -0.68 -3.75 -0.57
C ASN A 88 -1.42 -3.14 0.63
N CYS A 89 -1.81 -1.87 0.54
CA CYS A 89 -2.56 -1.16 1.58
C CYS A 89 -4.01 -0.86 1.15
N HIS A 90 -4.26 -0.69 -0.15
CA HIS A 90 -5.56 -0.43 -0.73
C HIS A 90 -6.10 -1.72 -1.38
N MET A 91 -6.52 -2.67 -0.53
CA MET A 91 -6.80 -4.05 -0.91
C MET A 91 -7.93 -4.17 -1.94
N ASP A 92 -8.03 -5.37 -2.54
CA ASP A 92 -8.96 -5.63 -3.65
C ASP A 92 -8.89 -4.54 -4.71
N GLN A 93 -7.66 -4.24 -5.16
CA GLN A 93 -7.45 -3.28 -6.25
C GLN A 93 -8.01 -1.87 -5.95
N GLY A 94 -8.06 -1.50 -4.66
CA GLY A 94 -8.64 -0.24 -4.19
C GLY A 94 -10.16 -0.25 -4.08
N ARG A 95 -10.79 -1.42 -4.09
CA ARG A 95 -12.25 -1.60 -4.06
C ARG A 95 -12.78 -1.98 -2.67
N LEU A 96 -11.97 -2.65 -1.84
CA LEU A 96 -12.40 -3.21 -0.56
C LEU A 96 -12.76 -2.12 0.45
N ALA A 97 -13.99 -2.13 0.92
CA ALA A 97 -14.43 -1.29 2.03
C ALA A 97 -13.56 -1.57 3.28
N ASN A 98 -13.33 -0.56 4.11
CA ASN A 98 -12.49 -0.64 5.31
C ASN A 98 -10.99 -0.87 5.03
N ALA A 99 -10.57 -0.87 3.76
CA ALA A 99 -9.18 -0.90 3.33
C ALA A 99 -8.76 0.38 2.59
N ALA A 100 -9.30 1.53 3.01
CA ALA A 100 -9.11 2.84 2.39
C ALA A 100 -9.34 2.82 0.87
N PRO A 101 -10.52 2.40 0.39
CA PRO A 101 -10.81 2.25 -1.03
C PRO A 101 -10.75 3.56 -1.79
N LEU A 102 -10.39 3.49 -3.08
CA LEU A 102 -10.25 4.67 -3.93
C LEU A 102 -11.59 5.37 -4.18
N TRP A 103 -12.69 4.60 -4.26
CA TRP A 103 -14.04 5.15 -4.39
C TRP A 103 -14.46 6.02 -3.18
N GLY A 104 -13.89 5.75 -2.01
CA GLY A 104 -14.12 6.55 -0.81
C GLY A 104 -13.13 7.70 -0.63
N ALA A 105 -11.95 7.60 -1.27
CA ALA A 105 -10.90 8.62 -1.18
C ALA A 105 -11.09 9.73 -2.22
N TYR A 106 -11.28 9.37 -3.50
CA TYR A 106 -11.34 10.33 -4.60
C TYR A 106 -12.37 11.45 -4.39
N PRO A 107 -13.65 11.17 -4.00
CA PRO A 107 -14.67 12.20 -3.89
C PRO A 107 -14.47 13.20 -2.75
N MET A 108 -13.50 12.93 -1.86
CA MET A 108 -13.18 13.81 -0.72
C MET A 108 -12.21 14.93 -1.07
N TYR A 109 -11.65 14.94 -2.26
CA TYR A 109 -10.66 15.95 -2.66
C TYR A 109 -11.26 16.98 -3.63
N PRO A 110 -10.78 18.25 -3.57
CA PRO A 110 -9.70 18.79 -2.72
C PRO A 110 -10.08 18.81 -1.23
N ALA A 111 -9.08 18.53 -0.35
CA ALA A 111 -9.32 18.46 1.08
C ALA A 111 -8.19 19.12 1.89
N TYR A 112 -8.55 19.78 2.99
CA TYR A 112 -7.58 20.25 3.96
C TYR A 112 -6.92 19.07 4.68
N ARG A 113 -5.60 19.11 4.80
CA ARG A 113 -4.78 18.10 5.46
C ARG A 113 -3.95 18.73 6.58
N SER A 114 -4.24 18.38 7.83
CA SER A 114 -3.49 18.85 9.00
C SER A 114 -2.00 18.48 8.95
N LYS A 115 -1.67 17.32 8.34
CA LYS A 115 -0.29 16.84 8.22
C LYS A 115 0.67 17.82 7.53
N ASN A 116 0.19 18.63 6.60
CA ASN A 116 0.98 19.66 5.88
C ASN A 116 0.35 21.05 5.91
N ASN A 117 -0.73 21.21 6.68
CA ASN A 117 -1.46 22.49 6.85
C ASN A 117 -1.85 23.13 5.50
N LYS A 118 -2.34 22.31 4.56
CA LYS A 118 -2.64 22.74 3.19
C LYS A 118 -3.91 22.08 2.67
N VAL A 119 -4.63 22.75 1.77
CA VAL A 119 -5.64 22.10 0.92
C VAL A 119 -4.91 21.37 -0.20
N ASN A 120 -5.05 20.04 -0.23
CA ASN A 120 -4.43 19.21 -1.24
C ASN A 120 -5.43 18.78 -2.31
N THR A 121 -4.95 18.64 -3.54
CA THR A 121 -5.64 17.93 -4.62
C THR A 121 -5.50 16.43 -4.44
N TYR A 122 -6.29 15.65 -5.19
CA TYR A 122 -6.15 14.18 -5.17
C TYR A 122 -4.81 13.72 -5.77
N ALA A 123 -4.30 14.40 -6.80
CA ALA A 123 -2.97 14.14 -7.35
C ALA A 123 -1.87 14.35 -6.29
N GLU A 124 -1.90 15.44 -5.53
CA GLU A 124 -0.96 15.65 -4.42
C GLU A 124 -1.08 14.58 -3.32
N ARG A 125 -2.28 14.03 -3.12
CA ARG A 125 -2.45 12.90 -2.19
C ARG A 125 -1.75 11.64 -2.71
N ILE A 126 -1.87 11.34 -4.01
CA ILE A 126 -1.16 10.22 -4.65
C ILE A 126 0.35 10.44 -4.62
N GLN A 127 0.82 11.66 -4.92
CA GLN A 127 2.24 12.02 -4.81
C GLN A 127 2.82 11.70 -3.43
N GLY A 128 2.06 11.98 -2.37
CA GLY A 128 2.44 11.60 -1.00
C GLY A 128 2.54 10.08 -0.79
N CYS A 129 1.78 9.26 -1.53
CA CYS A 129 1.94 7.80 -1.47
C CYS A 129 3.27 7.36 -2.11
N PHE A 130 3.64 7.90 -3.26
CA PHE A 130 4.95 7.63 -3.88
C PHE A 130 6.09 8.05 -2.97
N GLN A 131 6.04 9.26 -2.40
CA GLN A 131 7.09 9.77 -1.54
C GLN A 131 7.26 8.96 -0.25
N PHE A 132 6.17 8.53 0.38
CA PHE A 132 6.23 7.94 1.72
C PHE A 132 6.01 6.44 1.72
N SER A 133 4.93 5.95 1.13
CA SER A 133 4.60 4.52 1.14
C SER A 133 5.47 3.73 0.18
N MET A 134 5.84 4.33 -0.95
CA MET A 134 6.69 3.70 -1.97
C MET A 134 8.17 4.08 -1.81
N ASP A 135 8.53 4.89 -0.81
CA ASP A 135 9.90 5.40 -0.57
C ASP A 135 10.59 5.94 -1.84
N GLY A 136 9.82 6.58 -2.71
CA GLY A 136 10.22 6.95 -4.06
C GLY A 136 10.11 8.44 -4.36
N THR A 137 10.18 8.75 -5.65
CA THR A 137 10.04 10.12 -6.16
C THR A 137 8.61 10.33 -6.67
N PRO A 138 7.89 11.35 -6.22
CA PRO A 138 6.55 11.63 -6.72
C PRO A 138 6.53 11.89 -8.23
N PRO A 139 5.64 11.24 -9.00
CA PRO A 139 5.45 11.57 -10.41
C PRO A 139 4.93 13.01 -10.56
N PRO A 140 5.28 13.74 -11.63
CA PRO A 140 4.68 15.04 -11.94
C PRO A 140 3.15 14.95 -12.01
N ALA A 141 2.45 16.00 -11.54
CA ALA A 141 1.00 16.00 -11.46
C ALA A 141 0.30 15.89 -12.84
N ASP A 142 0.98 16.30 -13.88
CA ASP A 142 0.56 16.27 -15.30
C ASP A 142 1.13 15.08 -16.06
N SER A 143 1.84 14.16 -15.41
CA SER A 143 2.37 12.95 -16.03
C SER A 143 1.24 11.98 -16.43
N GLU A 144 1.52 11.15 -17.41
CA GLU A 144 0.59 10.09 -17.83
C GLU A 144 0.32 9.09 -16.70
N THR A 145 1.35 8.74 -15.91
CA THR A 145 1.22 7.90 -14.72
C THR A 145 0.21 8.48 -13.72
N MET A 146 0.31 9.78 -13.44
CA MET A 146 -0.62 10.45 -12.53
C MET A 146 -2.03 10.53 -13.13
N THR A 147 -2.14 10.90 -14.41
CA THR A 147 -3.42 10.92 -15.12
C THR A 147 -4.11 9.56 -15.08
N ALA A 148 -3.37 8.47 -15.32
CA ALA A 148 -3.91 7.11 -15.29
C ALA A 148 -4.43 6.72 -13.89
N LEU A 149 -3.65 6.96 -12.84
CA LEU A 149 -4.05 6.67 -11.45
C LEU A 149 -5.26 7.49 -11.00
N VAL A 150 -5.32 8.77 -11.37
CA VAL A 150 -6.47 9.65 -11.08
C VAL A 150 -7.70 9.16 -11.85
N THR A 151 -7.56 8.78 -13.12
CA THR A 151 -8.66 8.29 -13.96
C THR A 151 -9.21 6.95 -13.43
N TYR A 152 -8.33 6.03 -13.00
CA TYR A 152 -8.74 4.80 -12.35
C TYR A 152 -9.54 5.05 -11.07
N SER A 153 -9.05 5.95 -10.22
CA SER A 153 -9.71 6.31 -8.97
C SER A 153 -11.07 6.99 -9.20
N TYR A 154 -11.15 7.87 -10.20
CA TYR A 154 -12.38 8.52 -10.64
C TYR A 154 -13.42 7.49 -11.10
N TRP A 155 -12.99 6.54 -11.93
CA TRP A 155 -13.86 5.47 -12.42
C TRP A 155 -14.41 4.63 -11.26
N LEU A 156 -13.59 4.21 -10.30
CA LEU A 156 -14.05 3.49 -9.11
C LEU A 156 -15.04 4.30 -8.27
N ALA A 157 -14.94 5.62 -8.31
CA ALA A 157 -15.84 6.54 -7.60
C ALA A 157 -17.10 6.93 -8.41
N THR A 158 -17.37 6.27 -9.54
CA THR A 158 -18.58 6.54 -10.34
C THR A 158 -19.84 6.45 -9.46
N ASN A 159 -20.67 7.51 -9.49
CA ASN A 159 -21.86 7.67 -8.65
C ASN A 159 -21.59 7.84 -7.14
N ALA A 160 -20.36 7.93 -6.68
CA ALA A 160 -20.05 8.28 -5.30
C ALA A 160 -20.28 9.79 -5.09
N PRO A 161 -21.04 10.21 -4.06
CA PRO A 161 -21.27 11.62 -3.79
C PRO A 161 -19.97 12.32 -3.34
N THR A 162 -19.76 13.55 -3.81
CA THR A 162 -18.62 14.38 -3.41
C THR A 162 -18.83 15.02 -2.05
N GLY A 163 -17.75 15.16 -1.26
CA GLY A 163 -17.79 15.84 0.03
C GLY A 163 -18.51 15.09 1.16
N VAL A 164 -18.94 13.85 0.90
CA VAL A 164 -19.63 12.99 1.87
C VAL A 164 -18.68 11.90 2.37
N SER A 165 -18.62 11.71 3.68
CA SER A 165 -17.87 10.60 4.28
C SER A 165 -18.68 9.31 4.15
N LEU A 166 -18.35 8.53 3.12
CA LEU A 166 -19.02 7.25 2.86
C LEU A 166 -18.64 6.18 3.90
N PRO A 167 -19.59 5.30 4.29
CA PRO A 167 -19.24 4.12 5.08
C PRO A 167 -18.15 3.30 4.41
N GLY A 168 -17.21 2.76 5.17
CA GLY A 168 -16.13 1.92 4.67
C GLY A 168 -15.01 2.65 3.89
N ARG A 169 -15.03 3.98 3.77
CA ARG A 169 -14.05 4.77 2.99
C ARG A 169 -12.64 4.81 3.56
N ALA A 170 -12.44 4.36 4.80
CA ALA A 170 -11.16 4.40 5.51
C ALA A 170 -10.94 3.10 6.27
N TYR A 171 -9.85 3.00 7.00
CA TYR A 171 -9.73 1.95 8.02
C TYR A 171 -10.67 2.29 9.18
N PRO A 172 -11.44 1.33 9.72
CA PRO A 172 -12.26 1.54 10.90
C PRO A 172 -11.39 1.88 12.10
N SER A 173 -11.74 2.93 12.83
CA SER A 173 -10.94 3.34 14.00
C SER A 173 -11.09 2.33 15.14
N VAL A 174 -9.98 1.85 15.64
CA VAL A 174 -9.89 0.95 16.81
C VAL A 174 -9.47 1.76 18.02
N LYS A 175 -10.33 1.79 19.04
CA LYS A 175 -10.02 2.50 20.28
C LYS A 175 -8.74 1.91 20.91
N GLN A 176 -7.85 2.78 21.39
CA GLN A 176 -6.70 2.33 22.14
C GLN A 176 -7.16 1.60 23.41
N PRO A 177 -6.68 0.37 23.65
CA PRO A 177 -7.00 -0.39 24.86
C PRO A 177 -6.51 0.33 26.14
N GLU A 178 -7.20 0.07 27.25
CA GLU A 178 -6.84 0.68 28.56
C GLU A 178 -5.44 0.30 29.03
N ASP A 179 -5.01 -0.94 28.73
CA ASP A 179 -3.65 -1.44 29.04
C ASP A 179 -2.57 -0.89 28.07
N GLY A 180 -2.95 0.02 27.18
CA GLY A 180 -2.05 0.54 26.15
C GLY A 180 -1.63 -0.54 25.15
N TYR A 181 -0.45 -0.36 24.54
CA TYR A 181 0.17 -1.35 23.66
C TYR A 181 1.44 -1.93 24.29
N SER A 182 1.78 -3.16 23.89
CA SER A 182 3.03 -3.84 24.29
C SER A 182 3.73 -4.45 23.07
N ILE A 183 4.98 -4.05 22.86
CA ILE A 183 5.84 -4.62 21.81
C ILE A 183 6.06 -6.12 22.05
N GLU A 184 6.23 -6.54 23.32
CA GLU A 184 6.44 -7.94 23.67
C GLU A 184 5.22 -8.82 23.41
N ARG A 185 4.00 -8.36 23.78
CA ARG A 185 2.77 -9.07 23.42
C ARG A 185 2.59 -9.11 21.90
N GLY A 186 2.89 -7.99 21.23
CA GLY A 186 2.82 -7.89 19.76
C GLY A 186 3.75 -8.86 19.04
N ALA A 187 4.94 -9.14 19.59
CA ALA A 187 5.83 -10.14 19.03
C ALA A 187 5.20 -11.55 19.03
N LYS A 188 4.45 -11.90 20.09
CA LYS A 188 3.74 -13.19 20.15
C LYS A 188 2.61 -13.25 19.13
N VAL A 189 1.79 -12.19 19.05
CA VAL A 189 0.71 -12.08 18.04
C VAL A 189 1.28 -12.19 16.64
N TYR A 190 2.41 -11.51 16.36
CA TYR A 190 3.11 -11.57 15.06
C TYR A 190 3.54 -13.00 14.72
N ALA A 191 4.20 -13.68 15.65
CA ALA A 191 4.68 -15.05 15.44
C ALA A 191 3.53 -16.03 15.10
N GLU A 192 2.39 -15.85 15.74
CA GLU A 192 1.23 -16.74 15.59
C GLU A 192 0.37 -16.44 14.37
N ASN A 193 0.27 -15.16 13.95
CA ASN A 193 -0.73 -14.72 12.97
C ASN A 193 -0.16 -14.09 11.71
N CYS A 194 1.12 -13.65 11.70
CA CYS A 194 1.66 -12.81 10.62
C CYS A 194 2.90 -13.42 9.96
N SER A 195 3.75 -14.10 10.74
CA SER A 195 5.07 -14.57 10.31
C SER A 195 5.02 -15.56 9.15
N TYR A 196 3.94 -16.35 9.04
CA TYR A 196 3.77 -17.30 7.94
C TYR A 196 3.78 -16.63 6.57
N CYS A 197 3.13 -15.45 6.45
CA CYS A 197 3.08 -14.70 5.19
C CYS A 197 4.20 -13.65 5.09
N HIS A 198 4.45 -12.90 6.16
CA HIS A 198 5.39 -11.78 6.12
C HIS A 198 6.84 -12.13 6.49
N GLY A 199 7.13 -13.42 6.73
CA GLY A 199 8.43 -13.90 7.20
C GLY A 199 8.61 -13.73 8.71
N GLN A 200 9.46 -14.55 9.31
CA GLN A 200 9.79 -14.40 10.75
C GLN A 200 10.54 -13.10 11.03
N ASP A 201 11.27 -12.62 10.02
CA ASP A 201 12.04 -11.38 10.02
C ASP A 201 11.24 -10.15 9.54
N GLY A 202 9.98 -10.33 9.12
CA GLY A 202 9.10 -9.28 8.62
C GLY A 202 9.48 -8.66 7.29
N LEU A 203 10.45 -9.26 6.59
CA LEU A 203 10.97 -8.75 5.32
C LEU A 203 10.16 -9.20 4.10
N GLY A 204 9.01 -9.85 4.35
CA GLY A 204 8.10 -10.30 3.29
C GLY A 204 8.56 -11.56 2.59
N GLN A 205 7.79 -11.98 1.59
CA GLN A 205 8.13 -13.13 0.75
C GLN A 205 8.07 -12.77 -0.72
N LYS A 206 9.09 -13.19 -1.48
CA LYS A 206 9.21 -12.96 -2.93
C LYS A 206 9.01 -14.23 -3.73
N VAL A 207 8.43 -14.07 -4.92
CA VAL A 207 8.54 -15.02 -6.03
C VAL A 207 9.27 -14.29 -7.16
N ALA A 208 10.43 -14.79 -7.54
CA ALA A 208 11.40 -14.03 -8.32
C ALA A 208 11.70 -12.68 -7.66
N GLU A 209 11.60 -11.56 -8.38
CA GLU A 209 11.88 -10.21 -7.85
C GLU A 209 10.64 -9.50 -7.24
N ASN A 210 9.47 -10.13 -7.28
CA ASN A 210 8.22 -9.52 -6.84
C ASN A 210 7.78 -10.05 -5.48
N TYR A 211 7.36 -9.15 -4.61
CA TYR A 211 6.76 -9.53 -3.33
C TYR A 211 5.35 -10.12 -3.53
N VAL A 212 5.17 -11.36 -3.08
CA VAL A 212 3.83 -11.97 -2.92
C VAL A 212 3.21 -11.46 -1.62
N PHE A 213 4.02 -11.40 -0.55
CA PHE A 213 3.66 -10.75 0.69
C PHE A 213 4.64 -9.63 0.99
N PRO A 214 4.17 -8.38 1.19
CA PRO A 214 5.05 -7.24 1.31
C PRO A 214 5.87 -7.26 2.61
N PRO A 215 7.05 -6.61 2.62
CA PRO A 215 7.81 -6.37 3.83
C PRO A 215 7.07 -5.38 4.74
N LEU A 216 7.11 -5.61 6.05
CA LEU A 216 6.47 -4.75 7.05
C LEU A 216 7.45 -3.75 7.66
N TRP A 217 8.75 -4.02 7.58
CA TRP A 217 9.86 -3.16 7.98
C TRP A 217 11.10 -3.45 7.12
N GLY A 218 12.23 -2.83 7.45
CA GLY A 218 13.45 -2.97 6.66
C GLY A 218 13.44 -2.11 5.39
N LYS A 219 14.47 -2.24 4.57
CA LYS A 219 14.77 -1.34 3.45
C LYS A 219 13.74 -1.32 2.32
N ASP A 220 13.02 -2.41 2.11
CA ASP A 220 12.05 -2.54 1.03
C ASP A 220 10.60 -2.20 1.48
N SER A 221 10.43 -1.75 2.75
CA SER A 221 9.15 -1.34 3.31
C SER A 221 8.89 0.17 3.09
N PHE A 222 7.74 0.64 3.54
CA PHE A 222 7.42 2.07 3.58
C PHE A 222 8.32 2.83 4.56
N ASN A 223 8.56 4.12 4.29
CA ASN A 223 9.43 4.94 5.13
C ASN A 223 8.71 5.53 6.34
N TRP A 224 9.48 6.16 7.24
CA TRP A 224 8.97 6.77 8.47
C TRP A 224 8.00 7.94 8.24
N GLY A 225 7.90 8.48 7.03
CA GLY A 225 6.90 9.49 6.68
C GLY A 225 5.53 8.91 6.30
N ALA A 226 5.42 7.60 6.06
CA ALA A 226 4.16 6.95 5.67
C ALA A 226 3.16 6.91 6.82
N GLY A 227 1.86 6.93 6.53
CA GLY A 227 0.82 6.88 7.56
C GLY A 227 0.83 5.62 8.41
N MET A 228 1.33 4.51 7.87
CA MET A 228 1.40 3.21 8.54
C MET A 228 2.48 3.12 9.63
N HIS A 229 3.39 4.11 9.74
CA HIS A 229 4.32 4.17 10.88
C HIS A 229 3.62 4.51 12.20
N ARG A 230 2.38 5.03 12.14
CA ARG A 230 1.57 5.30 13.32
C ARG A 230 0.90 4.02 13.80
N ILE A 231 1.10 3.70 15.08
CA ILE A 231 0.55 2.48 15.70
C ILE A 231 -0.97 2.43 15.57
N ASN A 232 -1.66 3.55 15.83
CA ASN A 232 -3.12 3.60 15.67
C ASN A 232 -3.58 3.34 14.25
N THR A 233 -2.93 3.94 13.23
CA THR A 233 -3.31 3.69 11.82
C THR A 233 -3.02 2.25 11.39
N ALA A 234 -1.91 1.69 11.84
CA ALA A 234 -1.57 0.30 11.57
C ALA A 234 -2.54 -0.66 12.28
N ALA A 235 -2.93 -0.37 13.55
CA ALA A 235 -3.92 -1.14 14.29
C ALA A 235 -5.28 -1.14 13.59
N ASP A 236 -5.74 0.04 13.13
CA ASP A 236 -6.98 0.21 12.35
C ASP A 236 -6.98 -0.70 11.10
N PHE A 237 -5.89 -0.66 10.32
CA PHE A 237 -5.75 -1.51 9.14
C PHE A 237 -5.68 -3.01 9.48
N ILE A 238 -4.85 -3.36 10.46
CA ILE A 238 -4.63 -4.76 10.87
C ILE A 238 -5.92 -5.38 11.39
N LYS A 239 -6.63 -4.69 12.27
CA LYS A 239 -7.90 -5.16 12.81
C LYS A 239 -8.92 -5.47 11.73
N ALA A 240 -9.05 -4.58 10.75
CA ALA A 240 -10.05 -4.72 9.71
C ALA A 240 -9.69 -5.76 8.64
N ASN A 241 -8.39 -5.90 8.31
CA ASN A 241 -7.97 -6.56 7.07
C ASN A 241 -6.99 -7.73 7.27
N MET A 242 -6.37 -7.87 8.45
CA MET A 242 -5.38 -8.91 8.71
C MET A 242 -5.78 -9.84 9.87
N PRO A 243 -5.34 -11.11 9.85
CA PRO A 243 -4.66 -11.80 8.75
C PRO A 243 -5.48 -11.85 7.48
N LEU A 244 -4.83 -11.85 6.31
CA LEU A 244 -5.51 -11.85 5.01
C LEU A 244 -6.55 -12.96 4.93
N GLY A 245 -7.80 -12.62 4.57
CA GLY A 245 -8.94 -13.54 4.56
C GLY A 245 -9.58 -13.80 5.94
N LYS A 246 -9.04 -13.19 7.03
CA LYS A 246 -9.55 -13.33 8.41
C LYS A 246 -9.67 -11.97 9.11
N GLY A 247 -9.99 -10.91 8.37
CA GLY A 247 -10.21 -9.59 8.94
C GLY A 247 -11.19 -9.63 10.12
N GLY A 248 -10.94 -8.84 11.15
CA GLY A 248 -11.75 -8.81 12.37
C GLY A 248 -11.48 -9.92 13.39
N SER A 249 -10.65 -10.92 13.07
CA SER A 249 -10.39 -12.06 13.97
C SER A 249 -9.51 -11.72 15.18
N LEU A 250 -8.63 -10.73 15.07
CA LEU A 250 -7.82 -10.25 16.18
C LEU A 250 -8.68 -9.41 17.14
N THR A 251 -8.38 -9.45 18.44
CA THR A 251 -8.92 -8.49 19.41
C THR A 251 -8.34 -7.09 19.17
N ASP A 252 -8.95 -6.05 19.73
CA ASP A 252 -8.43 -4.69 19.65
C ASP A 252 -7.03 -4.58 20.29
N GLN A 253 -6.83 -5.28 21.42
CA GLN A 253 -5.53 -5.35 22.10
C GLN A 253 -4.46 -5.99 21.19
N GLU A 254 -4.75 -7.13 20.57
CA GLU A 254 -3.82 -7.81 19.67
C GLU A 254 -3.47 -6.94 18.45
N ALA A 255 -4.45 -6.23 17.88
CA ALA A 255 -4.21 -5.32 16.77
C ALA A 255 -3.27 -4.16 17.15
N TRP A 256 -3.46 -3.55 18.31
CA TRP A 256 -2.58 -2.50 18.83
C TRP A 256 -1.18 -3.01 19.18
N ASP A 257 -1.10 -4.17 19.84
CA ASP A 257 0.16 -4.77 20.24
C ASP A 257 1.02 -5.16 19.03
N VAL A 258 0.42 -5.83 18.02
CA VAL A 258 1.16 -6.21 16.81
C VAL A 258 1.50 -5.01 15.94
N ALA A 259 0.67 -3.97 15.91
CA ALA A 259 1.00 -2.70 15.25
C ALA A 259 2.20 -2.01 15.90
N ALA A 260 2.28 -2.04 17.23
CA ALA A 260 3.44 -1.53 17.97
C ALA A 260 4.70 -2.37 17.70
N PHE A 261 4.59 -3.70 17.70
CA PHE A 261 5.71 -4.58 17.36
C PHE A 261 6.21 -4.33 15.91
N MET A 262 5.32 -4.26 14.93
CA MET A 262 5.70 -3.96 13.55
C MET A 262 6.42 -2.60 13.45
N ASN A 263 5.94 -1.60 14.17
CA ASN A 263 6.50 -0.24 14.13
C ASN A 263 7.70 -0.03 15.09
N SER A 264 8.10 -1.04 15.87
CA SER A 264 9.33 -1.03 16.67
C SER A 264 10.59 -1.39 15.87
N HIS A 265 10.45 -1.64 14.59
CA HIS A 265 11.56 -1.98 13.69
C HIS A 265 11.90 -0.81 12.76
N GLU A 266 13.19 -0.70 12.44
CA GLU A 266 13.67 0.31 11.49
C GLU A 266 13.17 0.06 10.07
N ARG A 267 13.00 1.17 9.37
CA ARG A 267 12.56 1.26 7.98
C ARG A 267 13.27 2.44 7.29
N PRO A 268 13.08 2.68 5.98
CA PRO A 268 13.72 3.82 5.33
C PRO A 268 13.41 5.14 6.05
N GLN A 269 14.38 6.07 5.99
CA GLN A 269 14.29 7.35 6.68
C GLN A 269 13.12 8.19 6.16
N ASP A 270 12.55 9.04 7.04
CA ASP A 270 11.61 10.07 6.59
C ASP A 270 12.32 11.01 5.59
N PRO A 271 11.83 11.13 4.34
CA PRO A 271 12.47 11.99 3.33
C PRO A 271 12.43 13.48 3.70
N ARG A 272 11.70 13.86 4.76
CA ARG A 272 11.62 15.22 5.29
C ARG A 272 12.61 15.46 6.42
N LEU A 273 13.66 14.64 6.55
CA LEU A 273 14.66 14.74 7.62
C LEU A 273 15.19 16.18 7.76
N VAL A 274 14.94 16.81 8.91
CA VAL A 274 15.29 18.21 9.20
C VAL A 274 16.74 18.29 9.65
N ASP A 275 17.60 18.98 8.92
CA ASP A 275 19.01 19.22 9.24
C ASP A 275 19.78 17.93 9.65
N GLY A 276 19.40 16.77 9.10
CA GLY A 276 20.00 15.48 9.46
C GLY A 276 19.64 15.00 10.88
N SER A 277 18.66 15.61 11.56
CA SER A 277 18.30 15.32 12.94
C SER A 277 16.96 14.60 13.05
N VAL A 278 16.97 13.43 13.70
CA VAL A 278 15.75 12.69 14.05
C VAL A 278 14.90 13.48 15.04
N GLU A 279 15.52 14.12 16.05
CA GLU A 279 14.82 14.93 17.06
C GLU A 279 14.06 16.09 16.43
N LYS A 280 14.73 16.93 15.61
CA LYS A 280 14.07 18.05 14.91
C LYS A 280 12.96 17.57 13.96
N THR A 281 13.14 16.41 13.35
CA THR A 281 12.15 15.80 12.46
C THR A 281 10.94 15.31 13.25
N TYR A 282 11.19 14.71 14.43
CA TYR A 282 10.13 14.32 15.37
C TYR A 282 9.30 15.54 15.79
N GLU A 283 9.94 16.59 16.27
CA GLU A 283 9.26 17.81 16.72
C GLU A 283 8.38 18.40 15.64
N LYS A 284 8.89 18.43 14.39
CA LYS A 284 8.19 19.08 13.28
C LYS A 284 7.08 18.24 12.68
N TYR A 285 7.25 16.91 12.58
CA TYR A 285 6.37 16.06 11.77
C TYR A 285 5.73 14.89 12.52
N HIS A 286 6.27 14.47 13.69
CA HIS A 286 5.82 13.27 14.36
C HIS A 286 5.27 13.50 15.77
N ALA A 287 5.59 14.60 16.43
CA ALA A 287 5.15 14.90 17.80
C ALA A 287 3.60 14.90 17.94
N ASN A 288 2.90 15.35 16.90
CA ASN A 288 1.44 15.44 16.85
C ASN A 288 0.82 14.54 15.75
N ASP A 289 1.56 13.53 15.27
CA ASP A 289 1.13 12.64 14.18
C ASP A 289 0.67 11.27 14.73
N GLY A 290 -0.30 11.26 15.66
CA GLY A 290 -0.83 10.04 16.26
C GLY A 290 0.15 9.33 17.20
N VAL A 291 -0.15 8.07 17.54
CA VAL A 291 0.72 7.25 18.39
C VAL A 291 1.82 6.63 17.53
N ASN A 292 3.08 6.98 17.77
CA ASN A 292 4.20 6.51 16.95
C ASN A 292 5.49 6.33 17.78
N LEU A 293 6.47 5.64 17.20
CA LEU A 293 7.76 5.35 17.83
C LEU A 293 8.94 6.09 17.17
N TYR A 294 8.71 6.95 16.19
CA TYR A 294 9.77 7.76 15.60
C TYR A 294 10.47 8.62 16.67
N GLY A 295 11.78 8.64 16.70
CA GLY A 295 12.57 9.39 17.67
C GLY A 295 12.57 8.83 19.09
N LYS A 296 11.91 7.67 19.35
CA LYS A 296 11.87 7.03 20.66
C LYS A 296 12.90 5.91 20.76
N GLU A 297 13.39 5.70 21.99
CA GLU A 297 14.29 4.60 22.27
C GLU A 297 13.50 3.29 22.42
N VAL A 298 13.88 2.28 21.63
CA VAL A 298 13.36 0.92 21.71
C VAL A 298 14.54 -0.06 21.70
N ASN A 299 14.62 -0.92 22.69
CA ASN A 299 15.70 -1.91 22.84
C ASN A 299 17.12 -1.29 22.74
N GLY A 300 17.33 -0.12 23.35
CA GLY A 300 18.62 0.57 23.36
C GLY A 300 18.96 1.30 22.06
N LYS A 301 18.02 1.45 21.12
CA LYS A 301 18.21 2.17 19.86
C LYS A 301 17.13 3.22 19.67
N ILE A 302 17.54 4.42 19.24
CA ILE A 302 16.59 5.46 18.81
C ILE A 302 16.11 5.13 17.42
N LEU A 303 14.79 4.96 17.27
CA LEU A 303 14.15 4.70 15.99
C LEU A 303 14.10 5.97 15.10
N GLY A 304 14.05 5.77 13.80
CA GLY A 304 14.01 6.87 12.82
C GLY A 304 15.39 7.21 12.24
N GLN A 305 16.41 6.37 12.45
CA GLN A 305 17.73 6.54 11.82
C GLN A 305 17.73 6.11 10.34
N GLY A 306 16.73 5.33 9.97
CA GLY A 306 16.65 4.73 8.64
C GLY A 306 17.52 3.48 8.48
N VAL A 307 17.12 2.60 7.57
CA VAL A 307 17.93 1.47 7.10
C VAL A 307 18.56 1.81 5.75
N LYS A 308 19.78 1.35 5.53
CA LYS A 308 20.53 1.54 4.28
C LYS A 308 20.43 0.30 3.40
#